data_70629320901b5b29448136108e1a407c
#
_entry.id   70629320901b5b29448136108e1a407c
#
_cell.length_a   1.000
_cell.length_b   1.000
_cell.length_c   1.000
_cell.angle_alpha   90.00
_cell.angle_beta   90.00
_cell.angle_gamma   90.00
#
_symmetry.space_group_name_H-M   'P 1'
#
loop_
_entity.id
_entity.type
_entity.pdbx_description
1 polymer ?
#
loop_
_entity_poly.entity_id
_entity_poly.type
_entity_poly.pdbx_seq_one_letter_code
_entity_poly.pdbx_strand_id
1 'polypeptide(L)'
;MATQFTKDNFATEVLEVSKSKPVLVDFFAPWCGPCQAQAPIVDEVAHDMEGKAIVGKLDTDQAIEIARQYGVMSIPTLIVFKNGEPAERFTGVQEKETLSDALTKNL
;
A
#
# COMPACT_ATOMS: atom_id res chain seq x y z
N MET A 1 8.87 8.63 5.17
CA MET A 1 7.82 9.03 4.21
C MET A 1 7.42 7.84 3.35
N ALA A 2 6.14 7.77 3.01
CA ALA A 2 5.66 6.72 2.12
C ALA A 2 6.16 6.96 0.69
N THR A 3 6.48 5.88 0.00
CA THR A 3 6.90 5.92 -1.40
C THR A 3 5.71 6.22 -2.28
N GLN A 4 5.91 7.03 -3.32
CA GLN A 4 4.85 7.29 -4.29
C GLN A 4 4.99 6.29 -5.44
N PHE A 5 4.05 5.35 -5.52
CA PHE A 5 3.99 4.41 -6.64
C PHE A 5 3.20 5.04 -7.79
N THR A 6 3.47 4.57 -9.00
CA THR A 6 2.79 5.03 -10.21
C THR A 6 2.44 3.81 -11.06
N LYS A 7 1.61 4.03 -12.08
CA LYS A 7 1.30 2.94 -13.00
C LYS A 7 2.56 2.43 -13.73
N ASP A 8 3.55 3.30 -13.89
CA ASP A 8 4.77 2.95 -14.62
C ASP A 8 5.79 2.20 -13.76
N ASN A 9 5.80 2.43 -12.43
CA ASN A 9 6.77 1.77 -11.56
C ASN A 9 6.18 0.65 -10.71
N PHE A 10 4.87 0.38 -10.82
CA PHE A 10 4.23 -0.60 -9.96
C PHE A 10 4.83 -1.99 -10.11
N ALA A 11 5.08 -2.44 -11.34
CA ALA A 11 5.62 -3.77 -11.56
C ALA A 11 7.00 -3.94 -10.91
N THR A 12 7.88 -2.95 -11.04
CA THR A 12 9.23 -3.04 -10.50
C THR A 12 9.31 -2.73 -9.02
N GLU A 13 8.60 -1.69 -8.58
CA GLU A 13 8.70 -1.20 -7.20
C GLU A 13 7.78 -1.92 -6.22
N VAL A 14 6.74 -2.57 -6.71
CA VAL A 14 5.83 -3.33 -5.86
C VAL A 14 5.98 -4.83 -6.10
N LEU A 15 5.67 -5.29 -7.31
CA LEU A 15 5.62 -6.73 -7.56
C LEU A 15 6.99 -7.39 -7.46
N GLU A 16 8.02 -6.82 -8.10
CA GLU A 16 9.37 -7.38 -8.04
C GLU A 16 9.95 -7.28 -6.64
N VAL A 17 9.83 -6.12 -6.01
CA VAL A 17 10.38 -5.90 -4.66
C VAL A 17 9.69 -6.81 -3.64
N SER A 18 8.41 -7.13 -3.84
CA SER A 18 7.67 -7.98 -2.92
C SER A 18 8.20 -9.41 -2.86
N LYS A 19 9.06 -9.81 -3.79
CA LYS A 19 9.73 -11.10 -3.75
C LYS A 19 10.82 -11.14 -2.69
N SER A 20 11.35 -9.97 -2.31
CA SER A 20 12.41 -9.84 -1.31
C SER A 20 11.89 -9.41 0.06
N LYS A 21 10.92 -8.50 0.10
CA LYS A 21 10.36 -7.98 1.33
C LYS A 21 8.92 -7.53 1.09
N PRO A 22 8.07 -7.52 2.12
CA PRO A 22 6.67 -7.15 1.91
C PRO A 22 6.54 -5.68 1.51
N VAL A 23 5.53 -5.40 0.67
CA VAL A 23 5.25 -4.05 0.19
C VAL A 23 3.80 -3.73 0.52
N LEU A 24 3.58 -2.64 1.26
CA LEU A 24 2.24 -2.15 1.55
C LEU A 24 1.90 -1.06 0.56
N VAL A 25 0.75 -1.20 -0.10
CA VAL A 25 0.25 -0.19 -1.03
C VAL A 25 -1.07 0.37 -0.52
N ASP A 26 -1.10 1.69 -0.29
CA ASP A 26 -2.31 2.42 0.07
C ASP A 26 -2.93 2.96 -1.22
N PHE A 27 -4.03 2.35 -1.66
CA PHE A 27 -4.77 2.81 -2.83
C PHE A 27 -5.66 3.96 -2.39
N PHE A 28 -5.41 5.15 -2.93
CA PHE A 28 -6.08 6.37 -2.49
C PHE A 28 -6.48 7.24 -3.67
N ALA A 29 -7.16 8.36 -3.39
CA ALA A 29 -7.37 9.43 -4.35
C ALA A 29 -7.24 10.77 -3.61
N PRO A 30 -6.78 11.83 -4.29
CA PRO A 30 -6.57 13.13 -3.64
C PRO A 30 -7.83 13.74 -3.03
N TRP A 31 -9.00 13.45 -3.61
CA TRP A 31 -10.28 14.01 -3.17
C TRP A 31 -10.93 13.22 -2.03
N CYS A 32 -10.35 12.12 -1.63
CA CYS A 32 -10.96 11.18 -0.68
C CYS A 32 -10.66 11.61 0.76
N GLY A 33 -11.69 11.96 1.53
CA GLY A 33 -11.53 12.38 2.92
C GLY A 33 -10.89 11.32 3.81
N PRO A 34 -11.44 10.09 3.85
CA PRO A 34 -10.83 9.02 4.65
C PRO A 34 -9.38 8.72 4.27
N CYS A 35 -9.03 8.89 2.99
CA CYS A 35 -7.66 8.70 2.54
C CYS A 35 -6.73 9.74 3.16
N GLN A 36 -7.22 10.96 3.39
CA GLN A 36 -6.44 12.00 4.03
C GLN A 36 -6.14 11.65 5.48
N ALA A 37 -7.08 11.00 6.16
CA ALA A 37 -6.87 10.52 7.52
C ALA A 37 -5.88 9.35 7.55
N GLN A 38 -5.89 8.52 6.51
CA GLN A 38 -4.99 7.38 6.41
C GLN A 38 -3.54 7.79 6.13
N ALA A 39 -3.33 8.87 5.39
CA ALA A 39 -2.01 9.27 4.92
C ALA A 39 -0.95 9.41 6.03
N PRO A 40 -1.20 10.15 7.14
CA PRO A 40 -0.17 10.25 8.18
C PRO A 40 0.13 8.93 8.85
N ILE A 41 -0.85 8.04 8.95
CA ILE A 41 -0.65 6.71 9.52
C ILE A 41 0.28 5.90 8.63
N VAL A 42 0.06 5.96 7.32
CA VAL A 42 0.91 5.26 6.34
C VAL A 42 2.34 5.80 6.40
N ASP A 43 2.50 7.10 6.55
CA ASP A 43 3.83 7.70 6.68
C ASP A 43 4.55 7.20 7.95
N GLU A 44 3.82 7.06 9.05
CA GLU A 44 4.40 6.52 10.29
C GLU A 44 4.84 5.07 10.11
N VAL A 45 4.00 4.26 9.46
CA VAL A 45 4.34 2.86 9.20
C VAL A 45 5.56 2.77 8.29
N ALA A 46 5.65 3.64 7.28
CA ALA A 46 6.81 3.70 6.40
C ALA A 46 8.09 3.96 7.19
N HIS A 47 8.02 4.90 8.12
CA HIS A 47 9.17 5.24 8.96
C HIS A 47 9.57 4.07 9.86
N ASP A 48 8.58 3.48 10.53
CA ASP A 48 8.84 2.39 11.49
C ASP A 48 9.35 1.11 10.82
N MET A 49 8.96 0.89 9.57
CA MET A 49 9.35 -0.33 8.85
C MET A 49 10.53 -0.13 7.91
N GLU A 50 11.18 1.00 7.98
CA GLU A 50 12.31 1.32 7.12
C GLU A 50 13.37 0.23 7.17
N GLY A 51 13.79 -0.25 6.00
CA GLY A 51 14.75 -1.34 5.89
C GLY A 51 14.16 -2.73 5.96
N LYS A 52 12.93 -2.88 6.47
CA LYS A 52 12.27 -4.19 6.61
C LYS A 52 11.17 -4.40 5.59
N ALA A 53 10.46 -3.35 5.26
CA ALA A 53 9.35 -3.40 4.32
C ALA A 53 9.31 -2.10 3.53
N ILE A 54 8.66 -2.14 2.37
CA ILE A 54 8.42 -0.94 1.59
C ILE A 54 6.96 -0.55 1.83
N VAL A 55 6.74 0.73 2.07
CA VAL A 55 5.40 1.26 2.33
C VAL A 55 5.19 2.46 1.42
N GLY A 56 4.11 2.41 0.65
CA GLY A 56 3.84 3.50 -0.28
C GLY A 56 2.37 3.62 -0.61
N LYS A 57 2.09 4.51 -1.54
CA LYS A 57 0.71 4.81 -1.92
C LYS A 57 0.58 4.97 -3.43
N LEU A 58 -0.60 4.66 -3.94
CA LEU A 58 -0.90 4.69 -5.37
C LEU A 58 -2.20 5.44 -5.59
N ASP A 59 -2.13 6.51 -6.40
CA ASP A 59 -3.31 7.30 -6.75
C ASP A 59 -4.14 6.53 -7.77
N THR A 60 -5.34 6.10 -7.37
CA THR A 60 -6.19 5.29 -8.23
C THR A 60 -6.71 6.05 -9.44
N ASP A 61 -6.80 7.39 -9.37
CA ASP A 61 -7.21 8.18 -10.52
C ASP A 61 -6.15 8.15 -11.62
N GLN A 62 -4.88 8.02 -11.23
CA GLN A 62 -3.77 7.94 -12.17
C GLN A 62 -3.45 6.51 -12.59
N ALA A 63 -3.92 5.52 -11.84
CA ALA A 63 -3.60 4.11 -12.07
C ALA A 63 -4.87 3.26 -12.04
N ILE A 64 -5.85 3.62 -12.85
CA ILE A 64 -7.17 2.98 -12.89
C ILE A 64 -7.06 1.49 -13.18
N GLU A 65 -6.22 1.10 -14.14
CA GLU A 65 -6.09 -0.30 -14.54
C GLU A 65 -5.56 -1.18 -13.41
N ILE A 66 -4.60 -0.65 -12.66
CA ILE A 66 -4.04 -1.41 -11.53
C ILE A 66 -5.10 -1.57 -10.44
N ALA A 67 -5.85 -0.50 -10.14
CA ALA A 67 -6.92 -0.56 -9.16
C ALA A 67 -7.96 -1.62 -9.57
N ARG A 68 -8.31 -1.67 -10.84
CA ARG A 68 -9.25 -2.66 -11.35
C ARG A 68 -8.70 -4.08 -11.24
N GLN A 69 -7.44 -4.24 -11.60
CA GLN A 69 -6.78 -5.54 -11.57
C GLN A 69 -6.86 -6.18 -10.18
N TYR A 70 -6.72 -5.37 -9.14
CA TYR A 70 -6.75 -5.87 -7.77
C TYR A 70 -8.12 -5.69 -7.10
N GLY A 71 -9.14 -5.35 -7.87
CA GLY A 71 -10.50 -5.28 -7.36
C GLY A 71 -10.72 -4.18 -6.32
N VAL A 72 -10.02 -3.06 -6.46
CA VAL A 72 -10.17 -1.94 -5.54
C VAL A 72 -11.42 -1.18 -5.91
N MET A 73 -12.49 -1.37 -5.13
CA MET A 73 -13.81 -0.77 -5.38
C MET A 73 -14.10 0.42 -4.47
N SER A 74 -13.38 0.53 -3.38
CA SER A 74 -13.53 1.64 -2.44
C SER A 74 -12.15 2.04 -1.93
N ILE A 75 -12.02 3.26 -1.46
CA ILE A 75 -10.74 3.80 -0.99
C ILE A 75 -10.93 4.46 0.38
N PRO A 76 -9.90 4.39 1.24
CA PRO A 76 -8.64 3.72 0.99
C PRO A 76 -8.78 2.19 1.05
N THR A 77 -8.02 1.50 0.22
CA THR A 77 -7.83 0.06 0.32
C THR A 77 -6.33 -0.15 0.46
N LEU A 78 -5.94 -0.97 1.42
CA LEU A 78 -4.53 -1.21 1.69
C LEU A 78 -4.25 -2.68 1.45
N ILE A 79 -3.24 -2.95 0.62
CA ILE A 79 -2.89 -4.32 0.26
C ILE A 79 -1.41 -4.54 0.57
N VAL A 80 -1.12 -5.63 1.28
CA VAL A 80 0.27 -6.08 1.47
C VAL A 80 0.58 -7.07 0.38
N PHE A 81 1.62 -6.78 -0.40
CA PHE A 81 2.10 -7.67 -1.45
C PHE A 81 3.29 -8.46 -0.94
N LYS A 82 3.32 -9.74 -1.26
CA LYS A 82 4.42 -10.64 -0.93
C LYS A 82 4.54 -11.67 -2.04
N ASN A 83 5.75 -11.92 -2.49
CA ASN A 83 6.03 -12.89 -3.56
C ASN A 83 5.26 -12.59 -4.85
N GLY A 84 5.09 -11.31 -5.15
CA GLY A 84 4.46 -10.87 -6.38
C GLY A 84 2.95 -10.84 -6.38
N GLU A 85 2.30 -11.11 -5.24
CA GLU A 85 0.84 -11.16 -5.19
C GLU A 85 0.30 -10.63 -3.86
N PRO A 86 -1.01 -10.28 -3.80
CA PRO A 86 -1.61 -9.81 -2.56
C PRO A 86 -1.58 -10.90 -1.48
N ALA A 87 -1.14 -10.53 -0.30
CA ALA A 87 -1.11 -11.42 0.87
C ALA A 87 -2.16 -11.02 1.90
N GLU A 88 -2.37 -9.70 2.09
CA GLU A 88 -3.35 -9.17 3.04
C GLU A 88 -4.07 -8.00 2.38
N ARG A 89 -5.35 -7.82 2.72
CA ARG A 89 -6.16 -6.72 2.17
C ARG A 89 -7.02 -6.11 3.27
N PHE A 90 -7.05 -4.79 3.32
CA PHE A 90 -7.89 -4.04 4.26
C PHE A 90 -8.62 -2.96 3.50
N THR A 91 -9.90 -2.76 3.85
CA THR A 91 -10.73 -1.72 3.24
C THR A 91 -11.12 -0.72 4.33
N GLY A 92 -10.99 0.56 4.01
CA GLY A 92 -11.25 1.64 4.97
C GLY A 92 -10.00 1.97 5.78
N VAL A 93 -10.11 3.02 6.60
CA VAL A 93 -8.98 3.51 7.40
C VAL A 93 -8.54 2.45 8.41
N GLN A 94 -7.25 2.17 8.42
CA GLN A 94 -6.65 1.17 9.32
C GLN A 94 -5.68 1.84 10.27
N GLU A 95 -5.65 1.35 11.51
CA GLU A 95 -4.71 1.84 12.51
C GLU A 95 -3.30 1.37 12.22
N LYS A 96 -2.33 2.10 12.76
CA LYS A 96 -0.91 1.80 12.56
C LYS A 96 -0.56 0.37 12.96
N GLU A 97 -1.08 -0.09 14.11
CA GLU A 97 -0.78 -1.43 14.59
C GLU A 97 -1.26 -2.52 13.64
N THR A 98 -2.45 -2.34 13.07
CA THR A 98 -2.99 -3.29 12.12
C THR A 98 -2.07 -3.46 10.92
N LEU A 99 -1.60 -2.34 10.38
CA LEU A 99 -0.72 -2.35 9.21
C LEU A 99 0.67 -2.89 9.55
N SER A 100 1.21 -2.48 10.69
CA SER A 100 2.52 -2.95 11.13
C SER A 100 2.53 -4.45 11.36
N ASP A 101 1.46 -4.97 11.99
CA ASP A 101 1.33 -6.41 12.24
C ASP A 101 1.24 -7.20 10.93
N ALA A 102 0.49 -6.68 9.95
CA ALA A 102 0.35 -7.32 8.65
C ALA A 102 1.70 -7.41 7.94
N LEU A 103 2.49 -6.34 8.00
CA LEU A 103 3.82 -6.33 7.41
C LEU A 103 4.76 -7.29 8.15
N THR A 104 4.75 -7.25 9.47
CA THR A 104 5.61 -8.10 10.29
C THR A 104 5.33 -9.58 10.03
N LYS A 105 4.06 -9.92 9.88
CA LYS A 105 3.63 -11.30 9.62
C LYS A 105 4.15 -11.79 8.26
N ASN A 106 4.46 -10.89 7.35
CA ASN A 106 4.89 -11.22 5.99
C ASN A 106 6.38 -10.94 5.72
N LEU A 107 7.13 -10.72 6.78
CA LEU A 107 8.59 -10.50 6.65
C LEU A 107 9.34 -11.73 6.15
#